data_16c867ffbcca44c5f9fc123c6dba8770
#
_entry.id   16c867ffbcca44c5f9fc123c6dba8770
#
_cell.length_a   1.000
_cell.length_b   1.000
_cell.length_c   1.000
_cell.angle_alpha   90.00
_cell.angle_beta   90.00
_cell.angle_gamma   90.00
#
_symmetry.space_group_name_H-M   'P 1'
#
loop_
_entity.id
_entity.type
_entity.pdbx_description
1 polymer ?
#
loop_
_entity_poly.entity_id
_entity_poly.type
_entity_poly.pdbx_seq_one_letter_code
_entity_poly.pdbx_strand_id
1 'polypeptide(L)'
;MKPYSSLKSILAEFYPLHRTLVSDDHDKTLEIVGSYMPDSSNYTIETYAPLTKVWTWQVPERYVVHEAYLEIECGERVVDFKNNPLHIVSYSLPIDKVLSFEELQPHLYFNEKRPHTVPWVF
;
A
#
# COMPACT_ATOMS: atom_id res chain seq x y z
N MET A 1 -4.72 -26.27 0.38
CA MET A 1 -3.41 -25.81 -0.14
C MET A 1 -3.57 -25.48 -1.63
N LYS A 2 -3.26 -24.25 -2.03
CA LYS A 2 -3.20 -23.90 -3.46
C LYS A 2 -2.02 -24.65 -4.10
N PRO A 3 -2.16 -25.19 -5.34
CA PRO A 3 -1.02 -25.79 -6.03
C PRO A 3 0.09 -24.74 -6.19
N TYR A 4 1.34 -25.17 -6.05
CA TYR A 4 2.50 -24.30 -6.23
C TYR A 4 2.54 -23.81 -7.68
N SER A 5 2.00 -22.65 -7.91
CA SER A 5 2.17 -21.90 -9.14
C SER A 5 3.55 -21.23 -9.13
N SER A 6 4.04 -20.77 -10.27
CA SER A 6 5.34 -20.09 -10.32
C SER A 6 5.40 -18.92 -9.32
N LEU A 7 6.59 -18.58 -8.80
CA LEU A 7 6.78 -17.41 -7.93
C LEU A 7 6.14 -16.15 -8.52
N LYS A 8 6.19 -16.00 -9.84
CA LYS A 8 5.57 -14.89 -10.57
C LYS A 8 4.05 -14.80 -10.36
N SER A 9 3.33 -15.93 -10.33
CA SER A 9 1.88 -15.93 -10.10
C SER A 9 1.53 -15.60 -8.66
N ILE A 10 2.35 -16.05 -7.69
CA ILE A 10 2.17 -15.67 -6.28
C ILE A 10 2.39 -14.16 -6.10
N LEU A 11 3.44 -13.61 -6.70
CA LEU A 11 3.70 -12.16 -6.65
C LEU A 11 2.59 -11.35 -7.32
N ALA A 12 1.97 -11.86 -8.38
CA ALA A 12 0.85 -11.20 -9.04
C ALA A 12 -0.41 -11.08 -8.14
N GLU A 13 -0.60 -12.00 -7.18
CA GLU A 13 -1.67 -11.88 -6.18
C GLU A 13 -1.40 -10.76 -5.17
N PHE A 14 -0.12 -10.45 -4.90
CA PHE A 14 0.26 -9.41 -3.93
C PHE A 14 0.39 -8.02 -4.54
N TYR A 15 0.71 -7.93 -5.82
CA TYR A 15 1.03 -6.67 -6.49
C TYR A 15 -0.07 -5.61 -6.36
N PRO A 16 -1.37 -5.93 -6.52
CA PRO A 16 -2.44 -4.93 -6.43
C PRO A 16 -2.80 -4.53 -4.98
N LEU A 17 -2.20 -5.19 -3.97
CA LEU A 17 -2.56 -4.96 -2.57
C LEU A 17 -1.76 -3.79 -1.99
N HIS A 18 -2.46 -2.85 -1.36
CA HIS A 18 -1.85 -1.75 -0.60
C HIS A 18 -1.45 -2.23 0.81
N ARG A 19 -0.33 -2.92 0.88
CA ARG A 19 0.17 -3.62 2.08
C ARG A 19 0.88 -2.69 3.06
N THR A 20 0.21 -1.62 3.47
CA THR A 20 0.73 -0.81 4.57
C THR A 20 0.64 -1.56 5.90
N LEU A 21 1.38 -1.13 6.91
CA LEU A 21 1.65 -1.90 8.14
C LEU A 21 0.40 -2.44 8.83
N VAL A 22 -0.64 -1.62 8.98
CA VAL A 22 -1.95 -2.05 9.52
C VAL A 22 -3.04 -1.67 8.53
N SER A 23 -3.47 -2.62 7.72
CA SER A 23 -4.47 -2.43 6.67
C SER A 23 -5.19 -3.74 6.33
N ASP A 24 -6.35 -3.63 5.70
CA ASP A 24 -7.11 -4.80 5.24
C ASP A 24 -6.33 -5.63 4.21
N ASP A 25 -5.56 -4.96 3.35
CA ASP A 25 -4.73 -5.64 2.35
C ASP A 25 -3.51 -6.33 2.97
N HIS A 26 -3.01 -5.86 4.13
CA HIS A 26 -2.01 -6.58 4.90
C HIS A 26 -2.60 -7.89 5.44
N ASP A 27 -3.77 -7.84 6.06
CA ASP A 27 -4.46 -9.02 6.59
C ASP A 27 -4.73 -10.03 5.47
N LYS A 28 -5.25 -9.57 4.33
CA LYS A 28 -5.46 -10.38 3.13
C LYS A 28 -4.17 -11.01 2.60
N THR A 29 -3.04 -10.30 2.69
CA THR A 29 -1.74 -10.86 2.30
C THR A 29 -1.38 -12.04 3.19
N LEU A 30 -1.58 -11.96 4.50
CA LEU A 30 -1.34 -13.05 5.44
C LEU A 30 -2.22 -14.27 5.13
N GLU A 31 -3.49 -14.06 4.79
CA GLU A 31 -4.41 -15.13 4.36
C GLU A 31 -3.92 -15.81 3.07
N ILE A 32 -3.48 -15.02 2.07
CA ILE A 32 -2.92 -15.56 0.84
C ILE A 32 -1.67 -16.40 1.13
N VAL A 33 -0.74 -15.89 1.96
CA VAL A 33 0.45 -16.65 2.37
C VAL A 33 0.05 -17.96 3.05
N GLY A 34 -0.87 -17.89 4.01
CA GLY A 34 -1.40 -19.07 4.70
C GLY A 34 -1.98 -20.12 3.75
N SER A 35 -2.63 -19.69 2.66
CA SER A 35 -3.21 -20.61 1.67
C SER A 35 -2.17 -21.45 0.91
N TYR A 36 -0.92 -21.02 0.88
CA TYR A 36 0.20 -21.74 0.27
C TYR A 36 0.95 -22.63 1.25
N MET A 37 0.70 -22.50 2.56
CA MET A 37 1.36 -23.34 3.56
C MET A 37 0.89 -24.80 3.45
N PRO A 38 1.80 -25.77 3.47
CA PRO A 38 1.47 -27.18 3.31
C PRO A 38 0.64 -27.74 4.48
N ASP A 39 0.82 -27.17 5.66
CA ASP A 39 0.10 -27.57 6.87
C ASP A 39 -0.35 -26.32 7.63
N SER A 40 -1.67 -26.15 7.74
CA SER A 40 -2.27 -25.03 8.45
C SER A 40 -2.00 -25.03 9.97
N SER A 41 -1.59 -26.17 10.54
CA SER A 41 -1.24 -26.28 11.96
C SER A 41 0.09 -25.58 12.31
N ASN A 42 0.92 -25.29 11.32
CA ASN A 42 2.22 -24.62 11.49
C ASN A 42 2.15 -23.09 11.29
N TYR A 43 0.95 -22.55 11.20
CA TYR A 43 0.74 -21.14 10.89
C TYR A 43 -0.35 -20.56 11.80
N THR A 44 -0.03 -19.48 12.48
CA THR A 44 -0.97 -18.74 13.35
C THR A 44 -0.89 -17.25 13.02
N ILE A 45 -2.05 -16.62 12.86
CA ILE A 45 -2.14 -15.15 12.77
C ILE A 45 -2.44 -14.61 14.17
N GLU A 46 -1.56 -13.77 14.67
CA GLU A 46 -1.77 -13.04 15.91
C GLU A 46 -2.22 -11.62 15.61
N THR A 47 -3.22 -11.15 16.35
CA THR A 47 -3.78 -9.80 16.17
C THR A 47 -3.52 -8.97 17.41
N TYR A 48 -3.04 -7.76 17.20
CA TYR A 48 -2.77 -6.78 18.26
C TYR A 48 -3.68 -5.58 18.11
N ALA A 49 -4.23 -5.10 19.22
CA ALA A 49 -5.05 -3.89 19.22
C ALA A 49 -4.22 -2.64 18.82
N PRO A 50 -4.83 -1.63 18.17
CA PRO A 50 -4.19 -0.36 17.95
C PRO A 50 -3.63 0.21 19.25
N LEU A 51 -2.51 0.95 19.16
CA LEU A 51 -1.81 1.57 20.27
C LEU A 51 -1.20 0.59 21.30
N THR A 52 -1.23 -0.72 21.04
CA THR A 52 -0.49 -1.70 21.84
C THR A 52 1.00 -1.36 21.81
N LYS A 53 1.61 -1.26 22.99
CA LYS A 53 3.06 -1.03 23.10
C LYS A 53 3.82 -2.30 22.78
N VAL A 54 4.79 -2.19 21.87
CA VAL A 54 5.69 -3.27 21.47
C VAL A 54 7.12 -2.75 21.58
N TRP A 55 7.80 -3.08 22.65
CA TRP A 55 9.16 -2.61 22.98
C TRP A 55 9.28 -1.07 22.88
N THR A 56 9.95 -0.57 21.84
CA THR A 56 10.25 0.85 21.63
C THR A 56 9.25 1.55 20.72
N TRP A 57 8.25 0.86 20.21
CA TRP A 57 7.24 1.40 19.30
C TRP A 57 5.82 1.03 19.72
N GLN A 58 4.85 1.45 18.95
CA GLN A 58 3.43 1.25 19.21
C GLN A 58 2.75 0.81 17.92
N VAL A 59 1.85 -0.18 18.02
CA VAL A 59 1.03 -0.60 16.87
C VAL A 59 0.22 0.60 16.38
N PRO A 60 0.38 1.03 15.12
CA PRO A 60 -0.38 2.17 14.60
C PRO A 60 -1.86 1.82 14.42
N GLU A 61 -2.67 2.85 14.26
CA GLU A 61 -4.05 2.69 13.84
C GLU A 61 -4.15 2.13 12.43
N ARG A 62 -5.29 1.50 12.12
CA ARG A 62 -5.56 0.97 10.78
C ARG A 62 -5.65 2.12 9.77
N TYR A 63 -4.88 1.99 8.69
CA TYR A 63 -4.86 2.94 7.60
C TYR A 63 -5.70 2.43 6.43
N VAL A 64 -6.68 3.22 6.04
CA VAL A 64 -7.59 2.88 4.93
C VAL A 64 -7.57 4.00 3.91
N VAL A 65 -7.31 3.66 2.65
CA VAL A 65 -7.44 4.59 1.52
C VAL A 65 -8.77 4.34 0.84
N HIS A 66 -9.69 5.28 0.97
CA HIS A 66 -10.97 5.22 0.28
C HIS A 66 -10.84 5.65 -1.17
N GLU A 67 -10.13 6.75 -1.39
CA GLU A 67 -9.86 7.32 -2.70
C GLU A 67 -8.61 8.20 -2.63
N ALA A 68 -7.77 8.16 -3.66
CA ALA A 68 -6.66 9.09 -3.82
C ALA A 68 -6.32 9.25 -5.31
N TYR A 69 -6.30 10.50 -5.79
CA TYR A 69 -6.00 10.81 -7.18
C TYR A 69 -5.48 12.24 -7.33
N LEU A 70 -4.82 12.49 -8.45
CA LEU A 70 -4.57 13.84 -8.98
C LEU A 70 -5.36 14.00 -10.26
N GLU A 71 -6.13 15.07 -10.31
CA GLU A 71 -6.97 15.42 -11.45
C GLU A 71 -6.58 16.81 -11.95
N ILE A 72 -6.46 16.98 -13.27
CA ILE A 72 -6.20 18.27 -13.89
C ILE A 72 -7.53 18.97 -14.25
N GLU A 73 -7.49 20.25 -14.56
CA GLU A 73 -8.67 21.10 -14.77
C GLU A 73 -9.69 20.55 -15.78
N CYS A 74 -9.26 19.77 -16.76
CA CYS A 74 -10.17 19.15 -17.73
C CYS A 74 -10.89 17.89 -17.21
N GLY A 75 -10.66 17.49 -15.96
CA GLY A 75 -11.26 16.29 -15.35
C GLY A 75 -10.52 14.98 -15.64
N GLU A 76 -9.32 15.04 -16.23
CA GLU A 76 -8.49 13.87 -16.45
C GLU A 76 -7.70 13.53 -15.17
N ARG A 77 -7.80 12.28 -14.71
CA ARG A 77 -7.00 11.77 -13.61
C ARG A 77 -5.64 11.30 -14.12
N VAL A 78 -4.60 12.05 -13.83
CA VAL A 78 -3.21 11.74 -14.23
C VAL A 78 -2.53 10.76 -13.28
N VAL A 79 -3.00 10.71 -12.03
CA VAL A 79 -2.59 9.74 -11.02
C VAL A 79 -3.84 9.20 -10.33
N ASP A 80 -3.97 7.90 -10.18
CA ASP A 80 -5.06 7.27 -9.43
C ASP A 80 -4.52 6.08 -8.63
N PHE A 81 -4.82 6.05 -7.34
CA PHE A 81 -4.49 4.96 -6.42
C PHE A 81 -5.04 3.61 -6.89
N LYS A 82 -6.22 3.60 -7.53
CA LYS A 82 -6.84 2.38 -8.06
C LYS A 82 -6.00 1.71 -9.15
N ASN A 83 -5.21 2.50 -9.87
CA ASN A 83 -4.33 1.99 -10.93
C ASN A 83 -3.00 1.46 -10.36
N ASN A 84 -2.51 2.08 -9.29
CA ASN A 84 -1.27 1.67 -8.64
C ASN A 84 -1.27 2.11 -7.16
N PRO A 85 -1.27 1.16 -6.20
CA PRO A 85 -1.27 1.49 -4.77
C PRO A 85 0.00 2.22 -4.30
N LEU A 86 1.07 2.22 -5.10
CA LEU A 86 2.31 2.95 -4.80
C LEU A 86 2.23 4.45 -5.10
N HIS A 87 1.11 4.94 -5.65
CA HIS A 87 0.89 6.37 -5.87
C HIS A 87 0.62 7.15 -4.59
N ILE A 88 0.37 6.48 -3.46
CA ILE A 88 0.19 7.12 -2.17
C ILE A 88 1.23 6.65 -1.16
N VAL A 89 1.78 7.58 -0.40
CA VAL A 89 2.65 7.26 0.74
C VAL A 89 1.79 6.77 1.89
N SER A 90 2.15 5.64 2.50
CA SER A 90 1.42 5.09 3.65
C SER A 90 1.32 6.09 4.80
N TYR A 91 0.17 6.13 5.44
CA TYR A 91 -0.16 7.07 6.52
C TYR A 91 -0.20 8.55 6.12
N SER A 92 -0.33 8.85 4.82
CA SER A 92 -0.63 10.21 4.35
C SER A 92 -1.93 10.71 4.97
N LEU A 93 -1.94 11.98 5.36
CA LEU A 93 -3.14 12.63 5.88
C LEU A 93 -4.11 12.94 4.73
N PRO A 94 -5.43 12.93 4.99
CA PRO A 94 -6.42 13.27 3.98
C PRO A 94 -6.25 14.73 3.55
N ILE A 95 -6.35 14.97 2.24
CA ILE A 95 -6.31 16.28 1.62
C ILE A 95 -7.34 16.32 0.49
N ASP A 96 -8.07 17.43 0.38
CA ASP A 96 -8.95 17.74 -0.72
C ASP A 96 -8.79 19.23 -1.05
N LYS A 97 -7.94 19.54 -2.03
CA LYS A 97 -7.58 20.91 -2.41
C LYS A 97 -7.28 21.00 -3.90
N VAL A 98 -7.60 22.17 -4.46
CA VAL A 98 -7.07 22.62 -5.73
C VAL A 98 -5.76 23.36 -5.45
N LEU A 99 -4.69 22.94 -6.10
CA LEU A 99 -3.34 23.50 -5.92
C LEU A 99 -2.78 23.95 -7.27
N SER A 100 -1.97 25.00 -7.27
CA SER A 100 -1.12 25.31 -8.41
C SER A 100 -0.01 24.25 -8.57
N PHE A 101 0.63 24.19 -9.72
CA PHE A 101 1.75 23.25 -9.92
C PHE A 101 2.92 23.55 -8.99
N GLU A 102 3.20 24.82 -8.71
CA GLU A 102 4.26 25.23 -7.78
C GLU A 102 4.00 24.76 -6.35
N GLU A 103 2.73 24.76 -5.92
CA GLU A 103 2.33 24.27 -4.59
C GLU A 103 2.36 22.74 -4.53
N LEU A 104 2.02 22.06 -5.62
CA LEU A 104 2.01 20.60 -5.70
C LEU A 104 3.42 20.00 -5.80
N GLN A 105 4.32 20.65 -6.54
CA GLN A 105 5.65 20.13 -6.88
C GLN A 105 6.47 19.62 -5.68
N PRO A 106 6.50 20.29 -4.50
CA PRO A 106 7.23 19.81 -3.33
C PRO A 106 6.70 18.48 -2.75
N HIS A 107 5.49 18.10 -3.12
CA HIS A 107 4.82 16.87 -2.67
C HIS A 107 4.89 15.73 -3.70
N LEU A 108 5.51 15.97 -4.85
CA LEU A 108 5.72 14.98 -5.89
C LEU A 108 7.13 14.40 -5.79
N TYR A 109 7.20 13.09 -5.69
CA TYR A 109 8.47 12.37 -5.61
C TYR A 109 8.70 11.58 -6.89
N PHE A 110 9.74 11.92 -7.63
CA PHE A 110 10.10 11.23 -8.86
C PHE A 110 11.63 11.20 -9.04
N ASN A 111 12.09 10.27 -9.86
CA ASN A 111 13.50 10.18 -10.22
C ASN A 111 13.65 10.45 -11.72
N GLU A 112 14.27 11.57 -12.08
CA GLU A 112 14.46 11.99 -13.48
C GLU A 112 15.19 10.95 -14.33
N LYS A 113 16.16 10.24 -13.74
CA LYS A 113 16.93 9.20 -14.44
C LYS A 113 16.16 7.89 -14.59
N ARG A 114 15.11 7.71 -13.81
CA ARG A 114 14.27 6.51 -13.77
C ARG A 114 12.78 6.87 -13.60
N PRO A 115 12.19 7.55 -14.57
CA PRO A 115 10.82 8.12 -14.41
C PRO A 115 9.72 7.06 -14.23
N HIS A 116 10.00 5.80 -14.58
CA HIS A 116 9.05 4.69 -14.44
C HIS A 116 9.23 3.91 -13.12
N THR A 117 10.08 4.37 -12.21
CA THR A 117 10.27 3.72 -10.90
C THR A 117 9.67 4.57 -9.80
N VAL A 118 9.13 3.92 -8.78
CA VAL A 118 8.72 4.61 -7.56
C VAL A 118 9.97 4.88 -6.72
N PRO A 119 10.34 6.14 -6.47
CA PRO A 119 11.52 6.45 -5.67
C PRO A 119 11.27 6.14 -4.19
N TRP A 120 12.32 5.66 -3.52
CA TRP A 120 12.35 5.64 -2.06
C TRP A 120 12.61 7.05 -1.55
N VAL A 121 11.76 7.51 -0.64
CA VAL A 121 11.90 8.82 0.02
C VAL A 121 12.12 8.55 1.51
N PHE A 122 13.19 9.10 2.05
CA PHE A 122 13.53 9.04 3.47
C PHE A 122 13.49 10.43 4.09
#